data_c375df5de9f7f85d05df5248d0607c6b
#
_entry.id   c375df5de9f7f85d05df5248d0607c6b
#
_cell.length_a   1.000
_cell.length_b   1.000
_cell.length_c   1.000
_cell.angle_alpha   90.00
_cell.angle_beta   90.00
_cell.angle_gamma   90.00
#
_symmetry.space_group_name_H-M   'P 1'
#
loop_
_entity.id
_entity.type
_entity.pdbx_description
1 polymer ?
#
loop_
_entity_poly.entity_id
_entity_poly.type
_entity_poly.pdbx_seq_one_letter_code
_entity_poly.pdbx_strand_id
1 'polypeptide(L)'
;QQEILMNYRIAYLGETMVNWCPALGTVLANDEVVDGVSERGGHPVVQKKMRQWCLRVSAYAQRLLDGLETVDWTDSLKETQRNWIGRSEGTEVRFKVKDSDLEFTIFTTRADTMFGVTFMVLAPESELVPMLTTEAQRAEVEAYLDRTKKRTERERIADRRVTGVFSGSYAVNPFTGESVPVWISDYVLAGYGTGAIMAVPAHDSRDYAFAKHFNLPIVPLVEGCDVSEESFDAKEGIVCNSPKAGGTPYCDLTLNGLTIKEAIAATKKYVKEHNLGRVKVNFRLRDAIFSRQRYWGEPFPVYYKDGMPYMIDESKLPLELPEVAKFLPTESGEPPLGHATRWAWDVAKGEVVENTKIDNVNVFPLELNTMPGFAGSSAYYLRYMDPHNNEALVSEKADHYWQNVDLYVGGTDCLLYTSPS
;
A
#
# COMPACT_ATOMS: atom_id res chain seq x y z
N GLN A 1 -12.48 17.95 -14.21
CA GLN A 1 -12.11 18.74 -12.99
C GLN A 1 -12.23 17.89 -11.73
N GLN A 2 -13.37 17.22 -11.46
CA GLN A 2 -13.55 16.37 -10.27
C GLN A 2 -12.51 15.25 -10.18
N GLU A 3 -12.16 14.61 -11.29
CA GLU A 3 -11.12 13.60 -11.35
C GLU A 3 -9.74 14.15 -10.94
N ILE A 4 -9.39 15.36 -11.39
CA ILE A 4 -8.17 16.05 -10.99
C ILE A 4 -8.22 16.40 -9.50
N LEU A 5 -9.34 16.93 -9.01
CA LEU A 5 -9.51 17.29 -7.59
C LEU A 5 -9.38 16.07 -6.68
N MET A 6 -9.84 14.89 -7.12
CA MET A 6 -9.73 13.66 -6.34
C MET A 6 -8.28 13.26 -6.05
N ASN A 7 -7.32 13.66 -6.90
CA ASN A 7 -5.89 13.44 -6.65
C ASN A 7 -5.31 14.28 -5.50
N TYR A 8 -6.00 15.35 -5.11
CA TYR A 8 -5.57 16.27 -4.04
C TYR A 8 -6.40 16.15 -2.76
N ARG A 9 -7.57 15.48 -2.81
CA ARG A 9 -8.41 15.28 -1.63
C ARG A 9 -7.79 14.25 -0.68
N ILE A 10 -8.01 14.45 0.61
CA ILE A 10 -7.66 13.46 1.63
C ILE A 10 -8.54 12.22 1.47
N ALA A 11 -9.86 12.40 1.30
CA ALA A 11 -10.77 11.30 0.99
C ALA A 11 -10.91 11.13 -0.53
N TYR A 12 -10.67 9.91 -1.02
CA TYR A 12 -10.75 9.58 -2.44
C TYR A 12 -11.26 8.15 -2.66
N LEU A 13 -11.79 7.89 -3.84
CA LEU A 13 -12.16 6.55 -4.29
C LEU A 13 -10.96 5.91 -4.99
N GLY A 14 -10.49 4.78 -4.47
CA GLY A 14 -9.37 4.02 -5.01
C GLY A 14 -9.70 2.55 -5.24
N GLU A 15 -9.10 1.97 -6.26
CA GLU A 15 -9.06 0.53 -6.46
C GLU A 15 -7.94 -0.04 -5.60
N THR A 16 -8.29 -0.83 -4.59
CA THR A 16 -7.30 -1.38 -3.66
C THR A 16 -7.56 -2.86 -3.36
N MET A 17 -6.49 -3.58 -3.02
CA MET A 17 -6.62 -4.95 -2.53
C MET A 17 -7.15 -4.95 -1.11
N VAL A 18 -8.19 -5.72 -0.86
CA VAL A 18 -8.89 -5.80 0.43
C VAL A 18 -9.08 -7.22 0.88
N ASN A 19 -9.20 -7.42 2.19
CA ASN A 19 -9.61 -8.67 2.80
C ASN A 19 -11.15 -8.79 2.68
N TRP A 20 -11.63 -9.44 1.65
CA TRP A 20 -13.06 -9.63 1.43
C TRP A 20 -13.55 -10.92 2.06
N CYS A 21 -14.58 -10.84 2.89
CA CYS A 21 -15.25 -12.00 3.45
C CYS A 21 -16.63 -12.18 2.77
N PRO A 22 -16.80 -13.15 1.85
CA PRO A 22 -18.07 -13.37 1.16
C PRO A 22 -19.22 -13.70 2.10
N ALA A 23 -18.97 -14.47 3.15
CA ALA A 23 -20.00 -14.88 4.11
C ALA A 23 -20.52 -13.71 4.97
N LEU A 24 -19.65 -12.75 5.30
CA LEU A 24 -20.03 -11.53 6.02
C LEU A 24 -20.43 -10.39 5.08
N GLY A 25 -20.15 -10.52 3.77
CA GLY A 25 -20.46 -9.53 2.75
C GLY A 25 -19.76 -8.18 2.96
N THR A 26 -18.59 -8.18 3.56
CA THR A 26 -17.86 -6.92 3.88
C THR A 26 -16.35 -7.09 3.82
N VAL A 27 -15.67 -5.96 3.66
CA VAL A 27 -14.22 -5.83 3.82
C VAL A 27 -13.87 -5.87 5.31
N LEU A 28 -12.80 -6.60 5.63
CA LEU A 28 -12.25 -6.74 6.97
C LEU A 28 -10.90 -6.03 7.09
N ALA A 29 -10.63 -5.45 8.25
CA ALA A 29 -9.31 -4.97 8.60
C ALA A 29 -8.34 -6.16 8.78
N ASN A 30 -7.03 -5.91 8.74
CA ASN A 30 -6.04 -6.98 8.91
C ASN A 30 -6.18 -7.69 10.26
N ASP A 31 -6.54 -6.96 11.31
CA ASP A 31 -6.72 -7.50 12.66
C ASP A 31 -8.02 -8.33 12.82
N GLU A 32 -8.97 -8.19 11.89
CA GLU A 32 -10.20 -8.99 11.84
C GLU A 32 -9.99 -10.32 11.06
N VAL A 33 -8.76 -10.61 10.61
CA VAL A 33 -8.41 -11.85 9.88
C VAL A 33 -7.33 -12.62 10.61
N VAL A 34 -7.63 -13.87 10.97
CA VAL A 34 -6.72 -14.78 11.66
C VAL A 34 -6.65 -16.08 10.85
N ASP A 35 -5.45 -16.51 10.46
CA ASP A 35 -5.23 -17.74 9.70
C ASP A 35 -6.09 -17.87 8.43
N GLY A 36 -6.31 -16.77 7.72
CA GLY A 36 -7.10 -16.72 6.46
C GLY A 36 -8.61 -16.77 6.66
N VAL A 37 -9.11 -16.70 7.90
CA VAL A 37 -10.53 -16.63 8.21
C VAL A 37 -10.88 -15.40 9.02
N SER A 38 -12.15 -14.99 8.98
CA SER A 38 -12.64 -13.89 9.82
C SER A 38 -12.61 -14.29 11.30
N GLU A 39 -12.14 -13.40 12.17
CA GLU A 39 -12.20 -13.58 13.62
C GLU A 39 -13.65 -13.84 14.07
N ARG A 40 -14.60 -13.12 13.49
CA ARG A 40 -16.02 -13.33 13.72
C ARG A 40 -16.57 -14.43 12.80
N GLY A 41 -16.88 -15.58 13.35
CA GLY A 41 -17.57 -16.69 12.67
C GLY A 41 -16.67 -17.64 11.90
N GLY A 42 -15.35 -17.41 11.82
CA GLY A 42 -14.40 -18.33 11.18
C GLY A 42 -14.62 -18.54 9.68
N HIS A 43 -15.12 -17.52 8.97
CA HIS A 43 -15.43 -17.61 7.55
C HIS A 43 -14.20 -17.34 6.67
N PRO A 44 -14.03 -18.06 5.56
CA PRO A 44 -12.92 -17.81 4.62
C PRO A 44 -12.87 -16.37 4.13
N VAL A 45 -11.67 -15.80 4.11
CA VAL A 45 -11.38 -14.47 3.62
C VAL A 45 -10.51 -14.57 2.36
N VAL A 46 -10.81 -13.75 1.36
CA VAL A 46 -10.07 -13.72 0.09
C VAL A 46 -9.54 -12.33 -0.19
N GLN A 47 -8.38 -12.26 -0.82
CA GLN A 47 -7.87 -10.99 -1.36
C GLN A 47 -8.66 -10.64 -2.62
N LYS A 48 -9.23 -9.44 -2.66
CA LYS A 48 -10.03 -8.95 -3.79
C LYS A 48 -9.71 -7.49 -4.08
N LYS A 49 -9.54 -7.14 -5.34
CA LYS A 49 -9.45 -5.74 -5.77
C LYS A 49 -10.86 -5.15 -5.78
N MET A 50 -11.05 -4.09 -5.01
CA MET A 50 -12.35 -3.41 -4.89
C MET A 50 -12.18 -1.91 -4.84
N ARG A 51 -13.17 -1.20 -5.37
CA ARG A 51 -13.29 0.26 -5.24
C ARG A 51 -13.74 0.60 -3.83
N GLN A 52 -12.93 1.39 -3.11
CA GLN A 52 -13.14 1.75 -1.72
C GLN A 52 -12.90 3.24 -1.49
N TRP A 53 -13.58 3.82 -0.53
CA TRP A 53 -13.16 5.10 0.03
C TRP A 53 -11.85 4.89 0.81
N CYS A 54 -10.89 5.74 0.52
CA CYS A 54 -9.59 5.75 1.18
C CYS A 54 -9.32 7.14 1.76
N LEU A 55 -8.61 7.18 2.89
CA LEU A 55 -8.04 8.42 3.43
C LEU A 55 -6.54 8.44 3.13
N ARG A 56 -6.08 9.51 2.50
CA ARG A 56 -4.68 9.72 2.10
C ARG A 56 -3.81 10.12 3.31
N VAL A 57 -3.74 9.25 4.31
CA VAL A 57 -2.92 9.49 5.51
C VAL A 57 -1.43 9.52 5.19
N SER A 58 -1.00 8.87 4.11
CA SER A 58 0.38 8.93 3.61
C SER A 58 0.83 10.35 3.25
N ALA A 59 -0.09 11.26 2.90
CA ALA A 59 0.21 12.67 2.66
C ALA A 59 0.73 13.40 3.92
N TYR A 60 0.43 12.88 5.10
CA TYR A 60 0.87 13.41 6.39
C TYR A 60 2.09 12.71 6.97
N ALA A 61 2.59 11.65 6.32
CA ALA A 61 3.65 10.80 6.87
C ALA A 61 4.90 11.57 7.31
N GLN A 62 5.38 12.53 6.50
CA GLN A 62 6.53 13.36 6.89
C GLN A 62 6.19 14.29 8.05
N ARG A 63 5.01 14.93 8.03
CA ARG A 63 4.55 15.81 9.10
C ARG A 63 4.40 15.06 10.43
N LEU A 64 3.93 13.81 10.40
CA LEU A 64 3.85 12.96 11.58
C LEU A 64 5.24 12.64 12.14
N LEU A 65 6.23 12.35 11.29
CA LEU A 65 7.61 12.16 11.72
C LEU A 65 8.21 13.41 12.37
N ASP A 66 8.03 14.57 11.72
CA ASP A 66 8.53 15.85 12.24
C ASP A 66 7.85 16.19 13.58
N GLY A 67 6.57 15.86 13.72
CA GLY A 67 5.82 16.05 14.96
C GLY A 67 6.33 15.23 16.14
N LEU A 68 6.97 14.08 15.93
CA LEU A 68 7.56 13.28 17.00
C LEU A 68 8.68 14.01 17.76
N GLU A 69 9.31 15.02 17.12
CA GLU A 69 10.36 15.82 17.76
C GLU A 69 9.77 16.88 18.72
N THR A 70 8.48 17.18 18.60
CA THR A 70 7.81 18.21 19.42
C THR A 70 7.09 17.65 20.65
N VAL A 71 6.93 16.33 20.74
CA VAL A 71 6.23 15.66 21.85
C VAL A 71 7.20 15.09 22.88
N ASP A 72 6.84 15.17 24.16
CA ASP A 72 7.61 14.59 25.27
C ASP A 72 7.23 13.13 25.51
N TRP A 73 7.49 12.29 24.51
CA TRP A 73 7.27 10.85 24.56
C TRP A 73 8.57 10.10 24.82
N THR A 74 8.46 8.89 25.36
CA THR A 74 9.62 8.02 25.54
C THR A 74 10.26 7.68 24.18
N ASP A 75 11.58 7.49 24.16
CA ASP A 75 12.32 7.11 22.96
C ASP A 75 11.79 5.82 22.33
N SER A 76 11.40 4.85 23.15
CA SER A 76 10.81 3.59 22.70
C SER A 76 9.51 3.79 21.93
N LEU A 77 8.63 4.69 22.40
CA LEU A 77 7.38 5.00 21.71
C LEU A 77 7.65 5.76 20.41
N LYS A 78 8.53 6.77 20.43
CA LYS A 78 8.95 7.50 19.23
C LYS A 78 9.53 6.56 18.18
N GLU A 79 10.37 5.60 18.58
CA GLU A 79 10.95 4.63 17.65
C GLU A 79 9.90 3.69 17.07
N THR A 80 8.94 3.24 17.86
CA THR A 80 7.80 2.46 17.38
C THR A 80 7.01 3.22 16.33
N GLN A 81 6.73 4.51 16.55
CA GLN A 81 6.05 5.37 15.59
C GLN A 81 6.88 5.60 14.32
N ARG A 82 8.20 5.89 14.45
CA ARG A 82 9.09 6.02 13.29
C ARG A 82 9.11 4.75 12.44
N ASN A 83 9.16 3.59 13.09
CA ASN A 83 9.14 2.30 12.39
C ASN A 83 7.79 2.01 11.72
N TRP A 84 6.68 2.43 12.34
CA TRP A 84 5.35 2.31 11.74
C TRP A 84 5.19 3.18 10.51
N ILE A 85 5.58 4.45 10.59
CA ILE A 85 5.56 5.39 9.47
C ILE A 85 6.55 4.93 8.39
N GLY A 86 7.73 4.45 8.79
CA GLY A 86 8.69 3.75 7.96
C GLY A 86 9.18 4.55 6.77
N ARG A 87 9.74 5.75 7.01
CA ARG A 87 10.35 6.57 5.96
C ARG A 87 11.58 5.87 5.39
N SER A 88 11.61 5.72 4.09
CA SER A 88 12.76 5.25 3.35
C SER A 88 13.04 6.13 2.14
N GLU A 89 14.30 6.49 1.93
CA GLU A 89 14.74 7.20 0.74
C GLU A 89 15.51 6.27 -0.17
N GLY A 90 15.04 6.12 -1.38
CA GLY A 90 15.64 5.21 -2.35
C GLY A 90 15.57 5.74 -3.77
N THR A 91 15.79 4.85 -4.70
CA THR A 91 15.85 5.14 -6.13
C THR A 91 14.83 4.26 -6.85
N GLU A 92 13.94 4.87 -7.60
CA GLU A 92 13.16 4.17 -8.63
C GLU A 92 14.04 4.02 -9.86
N VAL A 93 14.12 2.81 -10.40
CA VAL A 93 14.89 2.49 -11.62
C VAL A 93 14.02 1.70 -12.57
N ARG A 94 14.03 2.08 -13.86
CA ARG A 94 13.28 1.41 -14.91
C ARG A 94 14.11 0.28 -15.52
N PHE A 95 13.47 -0.88 -15.67
CA PHE A 95 13.99 -2.04 -16.35
C PHE A 95 13.16 -2.31 -17.60
N LYS A 96 13.81 -2.49 -18.74
CA LYS A 96 13.16 -2.90 -19.98
C LYS A 96 12.99 -4.42 -19.98
N VAL A 97 11.86 -4.86 -20.50
CA VAL A 97 11.64 -6.29 -20.75
C VAL A 97 12.35 -6.66 -22.04
N LYS A 98 13.12 -7.75 -22.02
CA LYS A 98 13.84 -8.22 -23.20
C LYS A 98 12.87 -8.57 -24.33
N ASP A 99 13.22 -8.20 -25.55
CA ASP A 99 12.46 -8.47 -26.77
C ASP A 99 10.99 -7.94 -26.74
N SER A 100 10.78 -6.82 -25.99
CA SER A 100 9.48 -6.16 -25.82
C SER A 100 9.65 -4.66 -25.63
N ASP A 101 8.57 -3.90 -25.91
CA ASP A 101 8.48 -2.47 -25.61
C ASP A 101 8.04 -2.20 -24.15
N LEU A 102 7.77 -3.26 -23.38
CA LEU A 102 7.37 -3.14 -21.99
C LEU A 102 8.54 -2.74 -21.11
N GLU A 103 8.24 -1.89 -20.14
CA GLU A 103 9.17 -1.56 -19.05
C GLU A 103 8.42 -1.56 -17.71
N PHE A 104 9.15 -1.79 -16.64
CA PHE A 104 8.63 -1.67 -15.29
C PHE A 104 9.65 -1.02 -14.37
N THR A 105 9.16 -0.45 -13.28
CA THR A 105 9.98 0.30 -12.33
C THR A 105 10.11 -0.48 -11.03
N ILE A 106 11.34 -0.54 -10.49
CA ILE A 106 11.60 -1.03 -9.13
C ILE A 106 11.95 0.14 -8.20
N PHE A 107 11.81 -0.09 -6.91
CA PHE A 107 12.32 0.80 -5.88
C PHE A 107 13.37 0.09 -5.02
N THR A 108 14.53 0.73 -4.83
CA THR A 108 15.59 0.20 -3.97
C THR A 108 16.20 1.29 -3.09
N THR A 109 16.52 0.93 -1.84
CA THR A 109 17.36 1.76 -0.95
C THR A 109 18.85 1.47 -1.13
N ARG A 110 19.19 0.35 -1.80
CA ARG A 110 20.53 -0.14 -2.07
C ARG A 110 20.89 0.03 -3.54
N ALA A 111 20.87 1.29 -4.02
CA ALA A 111 21.22 1.60 -5.41
C ALA A 111 22.68 1.26 -5.77
N ASP A 112 23.56 1.13 -4.78
CA ASP A 112 24.94 0.65 -4.93
C ASP A 112 25.04 -0.77 -5.47
N THR A 113 23.99 -1.60 -5.31
CA THR A 113 24.03 -3.02 -5.67
C THR A 113 23.50 -3.34 -7.07
N MET A 114 23.22 -2.33 -7.89
CA MET A 114 22.66 -2.52 -9.24
C MET A 114 23.47 -3.46 -10.15
N PHE A 115 24.80 -3.50 -10.00
CA PHE A 115 25.67 -4.38 -10.77
C PHE A 115 25.61 -5.86 -10.36
N GLY A 116 25.01 -6.17 -9.22
CA GLY A 116 24.85 -7.54 -8.70
C GLY A 116 23.45 -8.08 -8.81
N VAL A 117 22.56 -7.41 -9.55
CA VAL A 117 21.20 -7.91 -9.80
C VAL A 117 21.28 -9.14 -10.69
N THR A 118 20.79 -10.28 -10.20
CA THR A 118 20.84 -11.55 -10.93
C THR A 118 19.46 -12.09 -11.31
N PHE A 119 18.41 -11.57 -10.71
CA PHE A 119 17.01 -11.83 -11.11
C PHE A 119 16.09 -10.71 -10.64
N MET A 120 14.88 -10.69 -11.17
CA MET A 120 13.79 -9.79 -10.77
C MET A 120 12.68 -10.62 -10.16
N VAL A 121 11.92 -10.02 -9.23
CA VAL A 121 10.77 -10.70 -8.62
C VAL A 121 9.55 -9.80 -8.61
N LEU A 122 8.42 -10.35 -9.04
CA LEU A 122 7.11 -9.72 -9.00
C LEU A 122 6.27 -10.28 -7.85
N ALA A 123 5.49 -9.42 -7.23
CA ALA A 123 4.42 -9.85 -6.34
C ALA A 123 3.36 -10.64 -7.15
N PRO A 124 2.77 -11.71 -6.59
CA PRO A 124 1.74 -12.50 -7.27
C PRO A 124 0.52 -11.68 -7.74
N GLU A 125 0.20 -10.60 -7.04
CA GLU A 125 -0.92 -9.70 -7.34
C GLU A 125 -0.57 -8.58 -8.32
N SER A 126 0.69 -8.51 -8.79
CA SER A 126 1.13 -7.46 -9.71
C SER A 126 0.43 -7.56 -11.06
N GLU A 127 -0.01 -6.41 -11.58
CA GLU A 127 -0.60 -6.31 -12.92
C GLU A 127 0.41 -6.68 -14.04
N LEU A 128 1.70 -6.72 -13.72
CA LEU A 128 2.75 -7.15 -14.65
C LEU A 128 2.77 -8.68 -14.85
N VAL A 129 2.25 -9.46 -13.91
CA VAL A 129 2.29 -10.93 -13.97
C VAL A 129 1.66 -11.47 -15.26
N PRO A 130 0.41 -11.14 -15.62
CA PRO A 130 -0.17 -11.63 -16.87
C PRO A 130 0.55 -11.11 -18.12
N MET A 131 1.18 -9.95 -18.06
CA MET A 131 1.91 -9.33 -19.18
C MET A 131 3.26 -9.98 -19.43
N LEU A 132 3.91 -10.47 -18.37
CA LEU A 132 5.25 -11.05 -18.41
C LEU A 132 5.25 -12.59 -18.36
N THR A 133 4.09 -13.21 -18.24
CA THR A 133 3.95 -14.66 -18.27
C THR A 133 3.90 -15.15 -19.71
N THR A 134 4.89 -15.93 -20.12
CA THR A 134 4.91 -16.54 -21.46
C THR A 134 3.91 -17.69 -21.54
N GLU A 135 3.49 -18.05 -22.75
CA GLU A 135 2.53 -19.14 -22.96
C GLU A 135 3.06 -20.47 -22.38
N ALA A 136 4.36 -20.73 -22.51
CA ALA A 136 5.01 -21.93 -22.00
C ALA A 136 4.95 -22.04 -20.46
N GLN A 137 4.91 -20.91 -19.74
CA GLN A 137 4.89 -20.86 -18.28
C GLN A 137 3.49 -20.62 -17.69
N ARG A 138 2.49 -20.36 -18.52
CA ARG A 138 1.14 -19.98 -18.12
C ARG A 138 0.53 -20.94 -17.09
N ALA A 139 0.55 -22.22 -17.37
CA ALA A 139 -0.08 -23.23 -16.49
C ALA A 139 0.58 -23.29 -15.10
N GLU A 140 1.92 -23.20 -15.06
CA GLU A 140 2.67 -23.24 -13.81
C GLU A 140 2.45 -21.97 -12.98
N VAL A 141 2.44 -20.81 -13.66
CA VAL A 141 2.17 -19.50 -13.04
C VAL A 141 0.75 -19.46 -12.47
N GLU A 142 -0.29 -19.87 -13.22
CA GLU A 142 -1.66 -19.90 -12.75
C GLU A 142 -1.81 -20.81 -11.51
N ALA A 143 -1.22 -22.02 -11.53
CA ALA A 143 -1.21 -22.91 -10.38
C ALA A 143 -0.51 -22.31 -9.14
N TYR A 144 0.55 -21.52 -9.35
CA TYR A 144 1.23 -20.82 -8.28
C TYR A 144 0.36 -19.69 -7.70
N LEU A 145 -0.26 -18.87 -8.56
CA LEU A 145 -1.15 -17.79 -8.15
C LEU A 145 -2.35 -18.31 -7.34
N ASP A 146 -2.95 -19.42 -7.74
CA ASP A 146 -4.10 -20.01 -7.02
C ASP A 146 -3.73 -20.51 -5.61
N ARG A 147 -2.49 -20.93 -5.40
CA ARG A 147 -1.98 -21.28 -4.07
C ARG A 147 -1.73 -20.05 -3.20
N THR A 148 -1.16 -18.97 -3.80
CA THR A 148 -0.79 -17.78 -3.05
C THR A 148 -1.96 -16.89 -2.71
N LYS A 149 -3.02 -16.85 -3.52
CA LYS A 149 -4.27 -16.10 -3.25
C LYS A 149 -4.94 -16.43 -1.91
N LYS A 150 -4.67 -17.63 -1.36
CA LYS A 150 -5.25 -18.10 -0.09
C LYS A 150 -4.48 -17.63 1.14
N ARG A 151 -3.36 -16.93 0.95
CA ARG A 151 -2.45 -16.49 2.02
C ARG A 151 -2.55 -14.98 2.23
N THR A 152 -2.66 -14.58 3.48
CA THR A 152 -2.63 -13.17 3.86
C THR A 152 -1.21 -12.60 3.78
N GLU A 153 -1.07 -11.28 3.65
CA GLU A 153 0.25 -10.63 3.70
C GLU A 153 1.00 -10.94 5.01
N ARG A 154 0.30 -11.02 6.13
CA ARG A 154 0.88 -11.34 7.45
C ARG A 154 1.49 -12.74 7.47
N GLU A 155 0.77 -13.72 6.96
CA GLU A 155 1.27 -15.11 6.84
C GLU A 155 2.48 -15.18 5.92
N ARG A 156 2.48 -14.45 4.82
CA ARG A 156 3.60 -14.39 3.86
C ARG A 156 4.85 -13.77 4.47
N ILE A 157 4.70 -12.73 5.29
CA ILE A 157 5.82 -12.08 6.01
C ILE A 157 6.40 -13.03 7.08
N ALA A 158 5.54 -13.79 7.77
CA ALA A 158 5.95 -14.71 8.83
C ALA A 158 6.58 -16.01 8.29
N ASP A 159 6.19 -16.44 7.10
CA ASP A 159 6.67 -17.68 6.50
C ASP A 159 8.04 -17.49 5.84
N ARG A 160 9.01 -18.30 6.25
CA ARG A 160 10.37 -18.30 5.71
C ARG A 160 10.60 -19.32 4.59
N ARG A 161 9.58 -20.06 4.19
CA ARG A 161 9.69 -21.01 3.08
C ARG A 161 9.92 -20.28 1.77
N VAL A 162 10.87 -20.76 0.99
CA VAL A 162 11.16 -20.22 -0.34
C VAL A 162 10.19 -20.83 -1.34
N THR A 163 9.39 -20.02 -1.99
CA THR A 163 8.50 -20.41 -3.08
C THR A 163 8.57 -19.42 -4.22
N GLY A 164 8.35 -19.87 -5.45
CA GLY A 164 8.33 -18.99 -6.62
C GLY A 164 8.13 -19.78 -7.90
N VAL A 165 7.85 -19.04 -8.97
CA VAL A 165 7.71 -19.59 -10.32
C VAL A 165 8.34 -18.64 -11.33
N PHE A 166 9.00 -19.19 -12.36
CA PHE A 166 9.56 -18.40 -13.45
C PHE A 166 8.45 -17.93 -14.39
N SER A 167 8.47 -16.66 -14.77
CA SER A 167 7.47 -16.09 -15.68
C SER A 167 7.70 -16.44 -17.16
N GLY A 168 8.90 -16.87 -17.53
CA GLY A 168 9.35 -17.06 -18.90
C GLY A 168 10.00 -15.82 -19.54
N SER A 169 9.88 -14.66 -18.89
CA SER A 169 10.40 -13.38 -19.40
C SER A 169 11.71 -12.99 -18.72
N TYR A 170 12.44 -12.09 -19.37
CA TYR A 170 13.70 -11.52 -18.88
C TYR A 170 13.61 -10.00 -18.88
N ALA A 171 14.27 -9.38 -17.91
CA ALA A 171 14.48 -7.93 -17.87
C ALA A 171 15.94 -7.60 -18.17
N VAL A 172 16.20 -6.44 -18.78
CA VAL A 172 17.55 -5.97 -19.08
C VAL A 172 18.01 -5.05 -17.97
N ASN A 173 19.11 -5.39 -17.31
CA ASN A 173 19.73 -4.54 -16.31
C ASN A 173 20.31 -3.28 -16.97
N PRO A 174 19.86 -2.06 -16.62
CA PRO A 174 20.31 -0.83 -17.27
C PRO A 174 21.77 -0.45 -16.96
N PHE A 175 22.46 -1.15 -16.06
CA PHE A 175 23.87 -0.90 -15.70
C PHE A 175 24.83 -1.91 -16.31
N THR A 176 24.38 -3.15 -16.52
CA THR A 176 25.25 -4.22 -17.07
C THR A 176 24.88 -4.65 -18.48
N GLY A 177 23.66 -4.31 -18.95
CA GLY A 177 23.09 -4.79 -20.21
C GLY A 177 22.72 -6.27 -20.20
N GLU A 178 22.94 -6.97 -19.09
CA GLU A 178 22.63 -8.38 -18.95
C GLU A 178 21.12 -8.61 -18.83
N SER A 179 20.67 -9.72 -19.41
CA SER A 179 19.29 -10.19 -19.28
C SER A 179 19.15 -11.04 -18.02
N VAL A 180 18.30 -10.61 -17.09
CA VAL A 180 18.03 -11.32 -15.83
C VAL A 180 16.61 -11.89 -15.84
N PRO A 181 16.38 -13.12 -15.34
CA PRO A 181 15.06 -13.75 -15.35
C PRO A 181 14.08 -13.05 -14.41
N VAL A 182 12.83 -13.00 -14.82
CA VAL A 182 11.72 -12.44 -14.01
C VAL A 182 10.95 -13.57 -13.36
N TRP A 183 10.96 -13.61 -12.05
CA TRP A 183 10.26 -14.56 -11.21
C TRP A 183 9.02 -13.96 -10.57
N ILE A 184 8.12 -14.80 -10.11
CA ILE A 184 6.95 -14.43 -9.32
C ILE A 184 7.08 -15.14 -7.98
N SER A 185 7.00 -14.40 -6.87
CA SER A 185 7.15 -15.00 -5.55
C SER A 185 6.36 -14.23 -4.49
N ASP A 186 5.84 -14.97 -3.52
CA ASP A 186 4.99 -14.47 -2.44
C ASP A 186 5.77 -13.73 -1.34
N TYR A 187 7.11 -13.72 -1.35
CA TYR A 187 7.87 -12.87 -0.44
C TYR A 187 7.89 -11.38 -0.85
N VAL A 188 7.45 -11.06 -2.07
CA VAL A 188 7.27 -9.69 -2.55
C VAL A 188 5.81 -9.27 -2.37
N LEU A 189 5.59 -8.10 -1.80
CA LEU A 189 4.26 -7.56 -1.51
C LEU A 189 3.88 -6.47 -2.53
N ALA A 190 2.71 -6.57 -3.14
CA ALA A 190 2.24 -5.59 -4.12
C ALA A 190 2.00 -4.19 -3.51
N GLY A 191 1.68 -4.13 -2.23
CA GLY A 191 1.42 -2.87 -1.51
C GLY A 191 2.68 -2.12 -1.06
N TYR A 192 3.88 -2.67 -1.30
CA TYR A 192 5.14 -2.01 -0.96
C TYR A 192 5.96 -1.71 -2.22
N GLY A 193 6.32 -0.43 -2.41
CA GLY A 193 7.06 0.01 -3.58
C GLY A 193 6.22 -0.05 -4.86
N THR A 194 6.72 -0.78 -5.86
CA THR A 194 6.10 -0.95 -7.18
C THR A 194 5.49 -2.34 -7.37
N GLY A 195 5.55 -3.20 -6.36
CA GLY A 195 5.20 -4.63 -6.49
C GLY A 195 6.19 -5.44 -7.33
N ALA A 196 7.32 -4.84 -7.68
CA ALA A 196 8.45 -5.47 -8.35
C ALA A 196 9.75 -5.11 -7.62
N ILE A 197 10.64 -6.06 -7.44
CA ILE A 197 11.96 -5.85 -6.84
C ILE A 197 13.07 -6.36 -7.75
N MET A 198 14.23 -5.76 -7.64
CA MET A 198 15.48 -6.34 -8.09
C MET A 198 16.03 -7.23 -6.97
N ALA A 199 16.58 -8.38 -7.31
CA ALA A 199 17.16 -9.29 -6.36
C ALA A 199 18.68 -9.28 -6.43
N VAL A 200 19.31 -9.12 -5.27
CA VAL A 200 20.76 -9.10 -5.10
C VAL A 200 21.18 -10.11 -4.03
N PRO A 201 21.29 -11.40 -4.39
CA PRO A 201 21.49 -12.49 -3.44
C PRO A 201 22.70 -12.32 -2.52
N ALA A 202 23.76 -11.70 -3.02
CA ALA A 202 24.95 -11.49 -2.20
C ALA A 202 24.73 -10.56 -0.99
N HIS A 203 23.67 -9.71 -1.02
CA HIS A 203 23.48 -8.63 -0.04
C HIS A 203 22.04 -8.50 0.49
N ASP A 204 21.20 -9.52 0.31
CA ASP A 204 19.89 -9.69 0.93
C ASP A 204 19.62 -11.16 1.23
N SER A 205 19.31 -11.47 2.48
CA SER A 205 19.17 -12.85 2.95
C SER A 205 18.00 -13.61 2.33
N ARG A 206 16.91 -12.92 1.95
CA ARG A 206 15.75 -13.54 1.28
C ARG A 206 16.09 -13.85 -0.17
N ASP A 207 16.74 -12.92 -0.86
CA ASP A 207 17.22 -13.11 -2.22
C ASP A 207 18.27 -14.23 -2.28
N TYR A 208 19.13 -14.31 -1.24
CA TYR A 208 20.12 -15.39 -1.12
C TYR A 208 19.45 -16.76 -1.00
N ALA A 209 18.49 -16.89 -0.08
CA ALA A 209 17.76 -18.14 0.08
C ALA A 209 17.04 -18.55 -1.21
N PHE A 210 16.44 -17.58 -1.90
CA PHE A 210 15.79 -17.81 -3.20
C PHE A 210 16.78 -18.25 -4.27
N ALA A 211 17.92 -17.56 -4.39
CA ALA A 211 18.96 -17.90 -5.37
C ALA A 211 19.56 -19.29 -5.13
N LYS A 212 19.80 -19.66 -3.88
CA LYS A 212 20.28 -21.02 -3.52
C LYS A 212 19.23 -22.08 -3.86
N HIS A 213 17.96 -21.82 -3.60
CA HIS A 213 16.87 -22.77 -3.87
C HIS A 213 16.67 -23.02 -5.36
N PHE A 214 16.73 -21.96 -6.18
CA PHE A 214 16.51 -22.04 -7.63
C PHE A 214 17.81 -22.09 -8.44
N ASN A 215 18.96 -22.24 -7.77
CA ASN A 215 20.29 -22.31 -8.40
C ASN A 215 20.59 -21.11 -9.31
N LEU A 216 20.29 -19.89 -8.82
CA LEU A 216 20.55 -18.63 -9.52
C LEU A 216 21.93 -18.06 -9.14
N PRO A 217 22.55 -17.23 -10.00
CA PRO A 217 23.85 -16.64 -9.71
C PRO A 217 23.86 -15.75 -8.48
N ILE A 218 24.98 -15.74 -7.74
CA ILE A 218 25.24 -14.85 -6.60
C ILE A 218 26.51 -14.08 -6.89
N VAL A 219 26.44 -12.76 -6.97
CA VAL A 219 27.54 -11.87 -7.33
C VAL A 219 27.90 -10.97 -6.15
N PRO A 220 29.05 -11.18 -5.47
CA PRO A 220 29.46 -10.32 -4.37
C PRO A 220 29.91 -8.96 -4.89
N LEU A 221 29.49 -7.88 -4.18
CA LEU A 221 29.74 -6.49 -4.54
C LEU A 221 30.51 -5.72 -3.46
N VAL A 222 30.90 -6.37 -2.37
CA VAL A 222 31.69 -5.76 -1.28
C VAL A 222 32.99 -6.53 -1.15
N GLU A 223 34.11 -5.80 -1.02
CA GLU A 223 35.42 -6.40 -0.88
C GLU A 223 35.52 -7.30 0.36
N GLY A 224 36.14 -8.49 0.18
CA GLY A 224 36.35 -9.43 1.27
C GLY A 224 35.13 -10.10 1.85
N CYS A 225 33.91 -9.90 1.28
CA CYS A 225 32.74 -10.62 1.75
C CYS A 225 32.77 -12.09 1.25
N ASP A 226 32.47 -13.01 2.16
CA ASP A 226 32.23 -14.43 1.86
C ASP A 226 30.72 -14.66 1.76
N VAL A 227 30.25 -15.08 0.62
CA VAL A 227 28.83 -15.37 0.31
C VAL A 227 28.61 -16.86 0.02
N SER A 228 29.52 -17.75 0.45
CA SER A 228 29.40 -19.18 0.22
C SER A 228 28.26 -19.83 1.01
N GLU A 229 28.04 -19.42 2.27
CA GLU A 229 27.09 -20.01 3.18
C GLU A 229 25.89 -19.09 3.48
N GLU A 230 26.10 -17.77 3.49
CA GLU A 230 25.06 -16.76 3.78
C GLU A 230 25.29 -15.46 2.99
N SER A 231 24.27 -14.59 2.96
CA SER A 231 24.40 -13.25 2.38
C SER A 231 25.18 -12.31 3.28
N PHE A 232 25.84 -11.34 2.67
CA PHE A 232 26.53 -10.26 3.39
C PHE A 232 25.66 -8.99 3.42
N ASP A 233 24.80 -8.87 4.42
CA ASP A 233 23.78 -7.81 4.52
C ASP A 233 24.30 -6.52 5.16
N ALA A 234 25.60 -6.39 5.43
CA ALA A 234 26.20 -5.20 6.02
C ALA A 234 25.98 -3.95 5.15
N LYS A 235 25.82 -2.83 5.83
CA LYS A 235 25.61 -1.51 5.21
C LYS A 235 26.91 -0.69 5.10
N GLU A 236 28.02 -1.28 5.46
CA GLU A 236 29.36 -0.70 5.42
C GLU A 236 30.32 -1.61 4.66
N GLY A 237 31.28 -1.02 3.98
CA GLY A 237 32.27 -1.74 3.19
C GLY A 237 32.67 -0.96 1.93
N ILE A 238 33.64 -1.52 1.20
CA ILE A 238 34.14 -0.98 -0.07
C ILE A 238 33.52 -1.78 -1.21
N VAL A 239 32.95 -1.07 -2.18
CA VAL A 239 32.29 -1.67 -3.33
C VAL A 239 33.30 -2.22 -4.32
N CYS A 240 33.03 -3.42 -4.82
CA CYS A 240 33.79 -4.07 -5.88
C CYS A 240 32.86 -4.66 -6.96
N ASN A 241 33.40 -5.20 -8.04
CA ASN A 241 32.63 -5.80 -9.15
C ASN A 241 31.51 -4.89 -9.74
N SER A 242 31.69 -3.57 -9.67
CA SER A 242 30.72 -2.58 -10.09
C SER A 242 31.35 -1.49 -10.99
N PRO A 243 31.66 -1.75 -12.28
CA PRO A 243 31.48 -3.00 -13.04
C PRO A 243 32.49 -4.09 -12.71
N LYS A 244 32.18 -5.32 -13.17
CA LYS A 244 33.09 -6.47 -13.04
C LYS A 244 34.40 -6.24 -13.82
N ALA A 245 35.52 -6.59 -13.22
CA ALA A 245 36.82 -6.43 -13.82
C ALA A 245 36.99 -7.24 -15.12
N GLY A 246 37.63 -6.67 -16.15
CA GLY A 246 37.96 -7.34 -17.41
C GLY A 246 36.85 -7.41 -18.46
N GLY A 247 35.64 -6.87 -18.17
CA GLY A 247 34.57 -6.72 -19.16
C GLY A 247 34.56 -5.35 -19.83
N THR A 248 33.91 -5.24 -21.01
CA THR A 248 33.59 -3.93 -21.58
C THR A 248 32.43 -3.34 -20.78
N PRO A 249 32.58 -2.19 -20.13
CA PRO A 249 31.49 -1.58 -19.39
C PRO A 249 30.30 -1.26 -20.29
N TYR A 250 29.09 -1.65 -19.89
CA TYR A 250 27.87 -1.30 -20.59
C TYR A 250 27.49 0.17 -20.35
N CYS A 251 27.85 0.72 -19.19
CA CYS A 251 27.67 2.10 -18.82
C CYS A 251 28.99 2.70 -18.31
N ASP A 252 29.07 4.03 -18.24
CA ASP A 252 30.26 4.76 -17.81
C ASP A 252 30.34 4.98 -16.27
N LEU A 253 29.38 4.42 -15.51
CA LEU A 253 29.40 4.46 -14.05
C LEU A 253 30.37 3.40 -13.50
N THR A 254 31.27 3.81 -12.62
CA THR A 254 32.12 2.91 -11.83
C THR A 254 31.93 3.21 -10.34
N LEU A 255 31.72 2.15 -9.55
CA LEU A 255 31.54 2.23 -8.10
C LEU A 255 32.70 1.54 -7.34
N ASN A 256 33.57 0.85 -8.05
CA ASN A 256 34.71 0.12 -7.45
C ASN A 256 35.58 1.06 -6.61
N GLY A 257 35.90 0.65 -5.39
CA GLY A 257 36.73 1.41 -4.46
C GLY A 257 35.98 2.50 -3.66
N LEU A 258 34.71 2.73 -3.95
CA LEU A 258 33.86 3.65 -3.15
C LEU A 258 33.31 2.93 -1.91
N THR A 259 33.05 3.69 -0.84
CA THR A 259 32.23 3.20 0.25
C THR A 259 30.78 3.00 -0.24
N ILE A 260 30.02 2.11 0.42
CA ILE A 260 28.60 1.87 0.10
C ILE A 260 27.82 3.18 0.06
N LYS A 261 28.05 4.10 1.02
CA LYS A 261 27.39 5.40 1.08
C LYS A 261 27.71 6.27 -0.14
N GLU A 262 28.95 6.34 -0.55
CA GLU A 262 29.37 7.08 -1.74
C GLU A 262 28.84 6.45 -3.02
N ALA A 263 28.83 5.12 -3.11
CA ALA A 263 28.28 4.37 -4.23
C ALA A 263 26.76 4.61 -4.38
N ILE A 264 25.99 4.62 -3.28
CA ILE A 264 24.57 4.98 -3.31
C ILE A 264 24.38 6.39 -3.87
N ALA A 265 25.19 7.37 -3.40
CA ALA A 265 25.10 8.76 -3.86
C ALA A 265 25.47 8.89 -5.36
N ALA A 266 26.51 8.21 -5.80
CA ALA A 266 26.96 8.20 -7.20
C ALA A 266 25.89 7.57 -8.11
N THR A 267 25.30 6.43 -7.71
CA THR A 267 24.24 5.77 -8.47
C THR A 267 22.97 6.62 -8.55
N LYS A 268 22.54 7.26 -7.45
CA LYS A 268 21.41 8.21 -7.44
C LYS A 268 21.60 9.34 -8.44
N LYS A 269 22.81 9.92 -8.47
CA LYS A 269 23.17 10.99 -9.41
C LYS A 269 23.10 10.47 -10.84
N TYR A 270 23.72 9.32 -11.12
CA TYR A 270 23.75 8.68 -12.43
C TYR A 270 22.35 8.36 -12.97
N VAL A 271 21.49 7.75 -12.16
CA VAL A 271 20.09 7.46 -12.53
C VAL A 271 19.32 8.70 -12.96
N LYS A 272 19.53 9.81 -12.25
CA LYS A 272 18.87 11.09 -12.56
C LYS A 272 19.42 11.70 -13.86
N GLU A 273 20.74 11.73 -14.04
CA GLU A 273 21.40 12.34 -15.19
C GLU A 273 21.12 11.59 -16.50
N HIS A 274 21.00 10.25 -16.44
CA HIS A 274 20.74 9.40 -17.59
C HIS A 274 19.24 9.07 -17.78
N ASN A 275 18.35 9.72 -17.01
CA ASN A 275 16.91 9.50 -17.07
C ASN A 275 16.52 8.01 -16.94
N LEU A 276 17.24 7.23 -16.14
CA LEU A 276 16.94 5.82 -15.86
C LEU A 276 15.86 5.66 -14.78
N GLY A 277 15.55 6.73 -14.05
CA GLY A 277 14.60 6.75 -12.96
C GLY A 277 14.65 8.04 -12.16
N ARG A 278 14.31 7.96 -10.87
CA ARG A 278 14.32 9.13 -9.95
C ARG A 278 14.59 8.72 -8.50
N VAL A 279 15.10 9.67 -7.72
CA VAL A 279 15.14 9.52 -6.26
C VAL A 279 13.75 9.76 -5.69
N LYS A 280 13.31 8.91 -4.77
CA LYS A 280 11.98 8.98 -4.17
C LYS A 280 12.03 8.66 -2.69
N VAL A 281 11.23 9.38 -1.92
CA VAL A 281 10.93 9.01 -0.54
C VAL A 281 9.66 8.18 -0.53
N ASN A 282 9.73 7.02 0.08
CA ASN A 282 8.59 6.14 0.33
C ASN A 282 8.34 6.03 1.82
N PHE A 283 7.08 5.76 2.16
CA PHE A 283 6.66 5.46 3.53
C PHE A 283 6.03 4.07 3.57
N ARG A 284 6.21 3.37 4.69
CA ARG A 284 5.51 2.11 4.95
C ARG A 284 4.04 2.37 5.28
N LEU A 285 3.76 3.53 5.89
CA LEU A 285 2.40 4.00 6.16
C LEU A 285 1.59 4.02 4.87
N ARG A 286 0.45 3.34 4.88
CA ARG A 286 -0.47 3.23 3.74
C ARG A 286 -1.71 4.06 3.98
N ASP A 287 -2.38 4.46 2.90
CA ASP A 287 -3.67 5.10 2.96
C ASP A 287 -4.70 4.17 3.61
N ALA A 288 -5.52 4.72 4.48
CA ALA A 288 -6.51 3.94 5.21
C ALA A 288 -7.72 3.61 4.34
N ILE A 289 -8.13 2.35 4.30
CA ILE A 289 -9.41 1.93 3.73
C ILE A 289 -10.51 2.37 4.68
N PHE A 290 -11.31 3.34 4.25
CA PHE A 290 -12.26 4.07 5.11
C PHE A 290 -13.72 3.78 4.77
N SER A 291 -14.03 2.69 4.11
CA SER A 291 -15.40 2.26 3.83
C SER A 291 -15.66 0.82 4.23
N ARG A 292 -16.89 0.53 4.61
CA ARG A 292 -17.37 -0.80 4.97
C ARG A 292 -18.73 -1.06 4.33
N GLN A 293 -18.96 -2.31 3.99
CA GLN A 293 -20.22 -2.79 3.45
C GLN A 293 -21.11 -3.26 4.61
N ARG A 294 -21.36 -2.34 5.55
CA ARG A 294 -22.17 -2.57 6.76
C ARG A 294 -23.28 -1.53 6.83
N TYR A 295 -24.39 -1.88 7.47
CA TYR A 295 -25.47 -0.91 7.73
C TYR A 295 -25.09 0.08 8.84
N TRP A 296 -24.62 -0.46 10.00
CA TRP A 296 -24.25 0.36 11.14
C TRP A 296 -22.88 1.00 10.93
N GLY A 297 -22.90 2.31 10.75
CA GLY A 297 -21.75 3.17 10.53
C GLY A 297 -22.25 4.53 10.03
N GLU A 298 -21.42 5.55 10.13
CA GLU A 298 -21.73 6.89 9.61
C GLU A 298 -21.86 6.82 8.08
N PRO A 299 -22.97 7.27 7.49
CA PRO A 299 -23.13 7.31 6.04
C PRO A 299 -22.24 8.38 5.42
N PHE A 300 -21.71 8.10 4.24
CA PHE A 300 -20.98 9.12 3.47
C PHE A 300 -21.96 10.15 2.90
N PRO A 301 -21.78 11.45 3.12
CA PRO A 301 -22.64 12.50 2.56
C PRO A 301 -22.29 12.76 1.08
N VAL A 302 -22.43 11.73 0.25
CA VAL A 302 -21.97 11.71 -1.14
C VAL A 302 -23.02 11.10 -2.06
N TYR A 303 -23.29 11.75 -3.18
CA TYR A 303 -24.07 11.21 -4.29
C TYR A 303 -23.19 11.07 -5.55
N TYR A 304 -23.63 10.26 -6.50
CA TYR A 304 -22.85 9.97 -7.71
C TYR A 304 -23.53 10.54 -8.96
N LYS A 305 -22.78 11.37 -9.68
CA LYS A 305 -23.13 11.86 -11.02
C LYS A 305 -22.09 11.37 -12.01
N ASP A 306 -22.52 10.65 -13.05
CA ASP A 306 -21.65 10.07 -14.07
C ASP A 306 -20.50 9.23 -13.46
N GLY A 307 -20.80 8.49 -12.39
CA GLY A 307 -19.82 7.67 -11.66
C GLY A 307 -18.83 8.45 -10.78
N MET A 308 -18.92 9.79 -10.74
CA MET A 308 -18.08 10.65 -9.95
C MET A 308 -18.78 11.08 -8.65
N PRO A 309 -18.07 11.11 -7.51
CA PRO A 309 -18.62 11.50 -6.23
C PRO A 309 -18.76 13.02 -6.10
N TYR A 310 -19.90 13.47 -5.60
CA TYR A 310 -20.20 14.85 -5.23
C TYR A 310 -20.67 14.92 -3.79
N MET A 311 -20.19 15.92 -3.05
CA MET A 311 -20.58 16.13 -1.67
C MET A 311 -21.98 16.71 -1.57
N ILE A 312 -22.75 16.28 -0.57
CA ILE A 312 -23.95 16.96 -0.11
C ILE A 312 -23.54 18.27 0.57
N ASP A 313 -24.32 19.32 0.41
CA ASP A 313 -24.08 20.61 1.06
C ASP A 313 -24.16 20.46 2.60
N GLU A 314 -23.21 21.07 3.30
CA GLU A 314 -23.10 20.99 4.78
C GLU A 314 -24.38 21.43 5.49
N SER A 315 -25.11 22.40 4.93
CA SER A 315 -26.38 22.87 5.48
C SER A 315 -27.49 21.81 5.48
N LYS A 316 -27.28 20.69 4.80
CA LYS A 316 -28.21 19.56 4.67
C LYS A 316 -27.81 18.35 5.51
N LEU A 317 -26.79 18.49 6.32
CA LEU A 317 -26.37 17.46 7.26
C LEU A 317 -27.13 17.61 8.61
N PRO A 318 -27.31 16.55 9.38
CA PRO A 318 -26.78 15.20 9.16
C PRO A 318 -27.53 14.39 8.09
N LEU A 319 -26.83 13.52 7.38
CA LEU A 319 -27.42 12.47 6.55
C LEU A 319 -27.71 11.26 7.46
N GLU A 320 -28.98 10.94 7.67
CA GLU A 320 -29.39 9.83 8.53
C GLU A 320 -29.49 8.52 7.74
N LEU A 321 -29.21 7.39 8.43
CA LEU A 321 -29.35 6.07 7.83
C LEU A 321 -30.82 5.78 7.48
N PRO A 322 -31.12 5.22 6.29
CA PRO A 322 -32.48 4.88 5.90
C PRO A 322 -32.95 3.60 6.59
N GLU A 323 -34.24 3.41 6.70
CA GLU A 323 -34.80 2.10 7.06
C GLU A 323 -34.51 1.06 5.96
N VAL A 324 -34.11 -0.13 6.36
CA VAL A 324 -33.86 -1.28 5.47
C VAL A 324 -34.54 -2.52 5.98
N ALA A 325 -35.01 -3.36 5.06
CA ALA A 325 -35.67 -4.61 5.40
C ALA A 325 -34.69 -5.69 5.91
N LYS A 326 -33.40 -5.61 5.51
CA LYS A 326 -32.35 -6.59 5.86
C LYS A 326 -31.01 -5.86 6.06
N PHE A 327 -30.22 -6.34 7.02
CA PHE A 327 -28.88 -5.85 7.33
C PHE A 327 -27.75 -6.65 6.66
N LEU A 328 -28.11 -7.54 5.74
CA LEU A 328 -27.19 -8.33 4.93
C LEU A 328 -27.01 -7.69 3.55
N PRO A 329 -25.94 -8.04 2.80
CA PRO A 329 -25.81 -7.62 1.42
C PRO A 329 -27.03 -8.00 0.57
N THR A 330 -27.23 -7.28 -0.53
CA THR A 330 -28.27 -7.61 -1.51
C THR A 330 -27.91 -8.91 -2.27
N GLU A 331 -28.85 -9.47 -2.99
CA GLU A 331 -28.59 -10.64 -3.86
C GLU A 331 -27.56 -10.35 -4.96
N SER A 332 -27.46 -9.08 -5.39
CA SER A 332 -26.44 -8.60 -6.33
C SER A 332 -25.07 -8.36 -5.69
N GLY A 333 -24.96 -8.47 -4.36
CA GLY A 333 -23.72 -8.25 -3.60
C GLY A 333 -23.44 -6.79 -3.24
N GLU A 334 -24.45 -5.91 -3.37
CA GLU A 334 -24.36 -4.52 -2.89
C GLU A 334 -24.41 -4.47 -1.35
N PRO A 335 -23.87 -3.41 -0.73
CA PRO A 335 -23.98 -3.20 0.71
C PRO A 335 -25.41 -3.18 1.21
N PRO A 336 -25.67 -3.38 2.53
CA PRO A 336 -27.03 -3.39 3.11
C PRO A 336 -27.89 -2.16 2.79
N LEU A 337 -27.29 -0.99 2.58
CA LEU A 337 -28.01 0.22 2.14
C LEU A 337 -28.64 0.09 0.75
N GLY A 338 -28.20 -0.88 -0.06
CA GLY A 338 -28.84 -1.23 -1.32
C GLY A 338 -30.27 -1.78 -1.16
N HIS A 339 -30.69 -2.22 0.04
CA HIS A 339 -32.07 -2.60 0.34
C HIS A 339 -33.00 -1.40 0.61
N ALA A 340 -32.46 -0.19 0.77
CA ALA A 340 -33.25 0.99 1.03
C ALA A 340 -34.09 1.37 -0.21
N THR A 341 -35.35 1.69 -0.01
CA THR A 341 -36.24 2.17 -1.07
C THR A 341 -36.13 3.68 -1.25
N ARG A 342 -35.66 4.39 -0.23
CA ARG A 342 -35.47 5.84 -0.19
C ARG A 342 -34.03 6.16 0.17
N TRP A 343 -33.16 6.17 -0.87
CA TRP A 343 -31.72 6.43 -0.73
C TRP A 343 -31.15 7.05 -2.03
N ALA A 344 -31.82 8.11 -2.49
CA ALA A 344 -31.39 8.93 -3.62
C ALA A 344 -31.39 10.41 -3.21
N TRP A 345 -30.55 11.22 -3.80
CA TRP A 345 -30.36 12.63 -3.49
C TRP A 345 -30.99 13.52 -4.58
N ASP A 346 -31.97 14.33 -4.21
CA ASP A 346 -32.54 15.38 -5.05
C ASP A 346 -31.73 16.67 -4.84
N VAL A 347 -30.91 17.03 -5.82
CA VAL A 347 -30.01 18.19 -5.73
C VAL A 347 -30.79 19.50 -5.67
N ALA A 348 -31.93 19.58 -6.35
CA ALA A 348 -32.73 20.80 -6.40
C ALA A 348 -33.46 21.10 -5.06
N LYS A 349 -33.91 20.02 -4.40
CA LYS A 349 -34.60 20.14 -3.11
C LYS A 349 -33.64 20.06 -1.92
N GLY A 350 -32.50 19.43 -2.09
CA GLY A 350 -31.54 19.17 -1.01
C GLY A 350 -32.08 18.18 0.01
N GLU A 351 -32.72 17.09 -0.44
CA GLU A 351 -33.31 16.06 0.41
C GLU A 351 -33.13 14.64 -0.15
N VAL A 352 -33.22 13.65 0.74
CA VAL A 352 -33.26 12.24 0.36
C VAL A 352 -34.65 11.87 -0.15
N VAL A 353 -34.70 11.21 -1.31
CA VAL A 353 -35.95 10.82 -1.99
C VAL A 353 -35.95 9.33 -2.36
N GLU A 354 -37.09 8.85 -2.86
CA GLU A 354 -37.27 7.49 -3.34
C GLU A 354 -36.32 7.15 -4.53
N ASN A 355 -35.75 5.96 -4.51
CA ASN A 355 -34.83 5.49 -5.57
C ASN A 355 -35.48 5.45 -6.95
N THR A 356 -36.82 5.28 -7.00
CA THR A 356 -37.60 5.32 -8.26
C THR A 356 -37.54 6.66 -8.97
N LYS A 357 -37.10 7.72 -8.30
CA LYS A 357 -36.96 9.08 -8.84
C LYS A 357 -35.59 9.37 -9.45
N ILE A 358 -34.66 8.42 -9.39
CA ILE A 358 -33.32 8.59 -9.98
C ILE A 358 -33.45 8.79 -11.49
N ASP A 359 -33.05 9.97 -11.96
CA ASP A 359 -33.08 10.37 -13.38
C ASP A 359 -31.66 10.68 -13.91
N ASN A 360 -30.66 10.70 -13.03
CA ASN A 360 -29.28 11.08 -13.33
C ASN A 360 -29.10 12.50 -13.91
N VAL A 361 -30.10 13.36 -13.70
CA VAL A 361 -30.11 14.78 -14.10
C VAL A 361 -30.25 15.67 -12.88
N ASN A 362 -31.25 15.41 -12.03
CA ASN A 362 -31.55 16.15 -10.79
C ASN A 362 -31.53 15.24 -9.56
N VAL A 363 -31.80 13.95 -9.74
CA VAL A 363 -31.84 12.95 -8.68
C VAL A 363 -30.81 11.87 -8.95
N PHE A 364 -29.91 11.68 -7.98
CA PHE A 364 -28.73 10.82 -8.09
C PHE A 364 -28.68 9.77 -6.99
N PRO A 365 -28.05 8.58 -7.25
CA PRO A 365 -27.85 7.58 -6.21
C PRO A 365 -26.87 8.08 -5.12
N LEU A 366 -27.16 7.77 -3.88
CA LEU A 366 -26.28 7.99 -2.73
C LEU A 366 -25.28 6.85 -2.57
N GLU A 367 -24.17 7.12 -1.84
CA GLU A 367 -23.19 6.11 -1.47
C GLU A 367 -23.84 5.00 -0.61
N LEU A 368 -23.52 3.74 -0.91
CA LEU A 368 -24.08 2.58 -0.21
C LEU A 368 -23.18 2.06 0.92
N ASN A 369 -21.90 2.44 0.92
CA ASN A 369 -20.97 2.10 2.00
C ASN A 369 -21.17 3.04 3.19
N THR A 370 -20.78 2.56 4.37
CA THR A 370 -20.66 3.36 5.58
C THR A 370 -19.21 3.51 6.01
N MET A 371 -18.92 4.50 6.84
CA MET A 371 -17.59 4.66 7.44
C MET A 371 -17.32 3.51 8.42
N PRO A 372 -16.04 3.15 8.65
CA PRO A 372 -15.67 2.13 9.62
C PRO A 372 -15.97 2.60 11.04
N GLY A 373 -16.11 1.66 11.99
CA GLY A 373 -16.39 1.96 13.39
C GLY A 373 -15.38 2.89 14.06
N PHE A 374 -14.14 2.94 13.56
CA PHE A 374 -13.11 3.85 14.08
C PHE A 374 -13.26 5.31 13.58
N ALA A 375 -14.19 5.63 12.70
CA ALA A 375 -14.39 6.99 12.21
C ALA A 375 -14.67 7.96 13.37
N GLY A 376 -15.63 7.63 14.24
CA GLY A 376 -15.93 8.41 15.43
C GLY A 376 -14.85 8.30 16.52
N SER A 377 -14.35 7.08 16.78
CA SER A 377 -13.38 6.85 17.84
C SER A 377 -11.98 7.42 17.56
N SER A 378 -11.68 7.79 16.33
CA SER A 378 -10.43 8.48 15.99
C SER A 378 -10.40 9.94 16.42
N ALA A 379 -11.53 10.55 16.72
CA ALA A 379 -11.65 11.98 17.01
C ALA A 379 -12.46 12.31 18.26
N TYR A 380 -12.86 11.31 19.07
CA TYR A 380 -13.74 11.52 20.24
C TYR A 380 -13.15 12.49 21.27
N TYR A 381 -11.84 12.51 21.43
CA TYR A 381 -11.15 13.40 22.37
C TYR A 381 -11.36 14.88 22.03
N LEU A 382 -11.44 15.23 20.74
CA LEU A 382 -11.82 16.59 20.32
C LEU A 382 -13.23 16.94 20.78
N ARG A 383 -14.16 16.00 20.65
CA ARG A 383 -15.53 16.19 21.09
C ARG A 383 -15.65 16.36 22.61
N TYR A 384 -14.78 15.70 23.39
CA TYR A 384 -14.74 15.88 24.83
C TYR A 384 -14.30 17.27 25.28
N MET A 385 -13.52 17.99 24.43
CA MET A 385 -13.13 19.38 24.71
C MET A 385 -14.30 20.35 24.62
N ASP A 386 -15.33 20.03 23.81
CA ASP A 386 -16.49 20.90 23.56
C ASP A 386 -17.77 20.10 23.31
N PRO A 387 -18.26 19.35 24.33
CA PRO A 387 -19.30 18.32 24.15
C PRO A 387 -20.67 18.87 23.77
N HIS A 388 -20.96 20.14 24.03
CA HIS A 388 -22.23 20.78 23.77
C HIS A 388 -22.24 21.66 22.52
N ASN A 389 -21.17 21.69 21.75
CA ASN A 389 -21.11 22.47 20.54
C ASN A 389 -21.92 21.81 19.41
N ASN A 390 -22.92 22.53 18.90
CA ASN A 390 -23.76 22.05 17.81
C ASN A 390 -23.32 22.54 16.43
N GLU A 391 -22.29 23.39 16.35
CA GLU A 391 -21.84 24.00 15.10
C GLU A 391 -20.54 23.34 14.57
N ALA A 392 -19.69 22.83 15.48
CA ALA A 392 -18.44 22.20 15.14
C ALA A 392 -18.10 21.04 16.08
N LEU A 393 -17.20 20.15 15.67
CA LEU A 393 -16.67 19.06 16.50
C LEU A 393 -16.03 19.60 17.78
N VAL A 394 -15.28 20.71 17.66
CA VAL A 394 -14.68 21.48 18.73
C VAL A 394 -14.56 22.94 18.27
N SER A 395 -14.84 23.91 19.12
CA SER A 395 -14.62 25.31 18.84
C SER A 395 -13.13 25.64 18.90
N GLU A 396 -12.68 26.60 18.10
CA GLU A 396 -11.30 27.08 18.14
C GLU A 396 -10.86 27.52 19.55
N LYS A 397 -11.77 28.12 20.32
CA LYS A 397 -11.52 28.54 21.69
C LYS A 397 -11.27 27.33 22.61
N ALA A 398 -12.08 26.29 22.52
CA ALA A 398 -11.94 25.10 23.34
C ALA A 398 -10.68 24.32 22.94
N ASP A 399 -10.43 24.15 21.65
CA ASP A 399 -9.21 23.52 21.13
C ASP A 399 -7.97 24.28 21.61
N HIS A 400 -7.93 25.58 21.43
CA HIS A 400 -6.77 26.40 21.86
C HIS A 400 -6.49 26.34 23.37
N TYR A 401 -7.52 26.12 24.17
CA TYR A 401 -7.37 25.98 25.63
C TYR A 401 -6.92 24.57 26.04
N TRP A 402 -7.46 23.52 25.42
CA TRP A 402 -7.25 22.14 25.83
C TRP A 402 -6.19 21.39 25.00
N GLN A 403 -5.70 21.96 23.89
CA GLN A 403 -4.65 21.35 23.09
C GLN A 403 -3.37 21.10 23.91
N ASN A 404 -2.53 20.16 23.45
CA ASN A 404 -1.42 19.59 24.18
C ASN A 404 -1.88 18.88 25.45
N VAL A 405 -2.67 17.81 25.24
CA VAL A 405 -3.19 16.97 26.31
C VAL A 405 -2.06 16.52 27.25
N ASP A 406 -2.16 16.86 28.54
CA ASP A 406 -1.13 16.57 29.54
C ASP A 406 -1.12 15.10 29.95
N LEU A 407 -2.27 14.44 29.96
CA LEU A 407 -2.40 13.04 30.33
C LEU A 407 -3.51 12.36 29.54
N TYR A 408 -3.18 11.24 28.92
CA TYR A 408 -4.14 10.35 28.29
C TYR A 408 -4.03 8.94 28.89
N VAL A 409 -5.16 8.36 29.28
CA VAL A 409 -5.25 7.00 29.82
C VAL A 409 -6.04 6.12 28.87
N GLY A 410 -5.38 5.14 28.29
CA GLY A 410 -5.99 4.19 27.35
C GLY A 410 -5.30 2.85 27.36
N GLY A 411 -5.95 1.82 26.81
CA GLY A 411 -5.35 0.50 26.58
C GLY A 411 -4.42 0.50 25.37
N THR A 412 -3.58 -0.52 25.25
CA THR A 412 -2.68 -0.71 24.09
C THR A 412 -3.42 -0.99 22.79
N ASP A 413 -4.66 -1.36 22.86
CA ASP A 413 -5.61 -1.58 21.76
C ASP A 413 -6.37 -0.29 21.34
N CYS A 414 -6.17 0.81 22.06
CA CYS A 414 -6.82 2.07 21.77
C CYS A 414 -6.24 2.69 20.47
N LEU A 415 -7.11 3.03 19.52
CA LEU A 415 -6.71 3.65 18.25
C LEU A 415 -5.97 4.98 18.45
N LEU A 416 -6.41 5.79 19.41
CA LEU A 416 -5.77 7.07 19.71
C LEU A 416 -4.35 6.88 20.26
N TYR A 417 -4.15 5.88 21.13
CA TYR A 417 -2.84 5.58 21.71
C TYR A 417 -1.84 5.02 20.70
N THR A 418 -2.33 4.22 19.75
CA THR A 418 -1.48 3.54 18.76
C THR A 418 -1.36 4.29 17.44
N SER A 419 -2.17 5.33 17.22
CA SER A 419 -2.08 6.16 16.02
C SER A 419 -1.01 7.24 16.18
N PRO A 420 -0.18 7.48 15.15
CA PRO A 420 0.68 8.66 15.12
C PRO A 420 -0.20 9.88 14.95
N SER A 421 -0.34 10.68 15.97
CA SER A 421 -1.19 11.87 16.03
C SER A 421 -0.40 13.16 15.79
#